data_ac73e3e040087febb02d3dfa472ba197
#
_entry.id   ac73e3e040087febb02d3dfa472ba197
#
_cell.length_a   1.000
_cell.length_b   1.000
_cell.length_c   1.000
_cell.angle_alpha   90.00
_cell.angle_beta   90.00
_cell.angle_gamma   90.00
#
_symmetry.space_group_name_H-M   'P 1'
#
loop_
_entity.id
_entity.type
_entity.pdbx_description
1 polymer ?
#
loop_
_entity_poly.entity_id
_entity_poly.type
_entity_poly.pdbx_seq_one_letter_code
_entity_poly.pdbx_strand_id
1 'polypeptide(L)'
;MASTSLTRTVSSTGNTFKGTLSAWIKRSEISTEQYIFENYETSGNRFFVRFLSTGQLGMETLQGGSTVMQINTLGVFRDTSAWYHIVIGIDSTLATASDRVKVYINGVQQTSYNDETQPPQNQNMSINEGNPTYVTVGRKYGASNYFDGIMSHVHWIDGTQYAASDFGSTDSTTGQWKINVSPSVTYGTNGFFVLKDGNSITDQSGQSNNLSSSGTLTSTKDCPSNVYTTWNNLNRATSAAIQANGIGNGNTYLATVAQNDNYSFASTLAFP
;
A
#
# COMPACT_ATOMS: atom_id res chain seq x y z
N MET A 1 12.86 -13.06 4.21
CA MET A 1 12.48 -11.75 3.61
C MET A 1 11.46 -12.03 2.52
N ALA A 2 10.39 -11.26 2.48
CA ALA A 2 9.41 -11.35 1.40
C ALA A 2 10.10 -11.08 0.05
N SER A 3 9.73 -11.83 -0.96
CA SER A 3 10.22 -11.64 -2.34
C SER A 3 9.07 -11.68 -3.36
N THR A 4 7.84 -11.50 -2.85
CA THR A 4 6.62 -11.52 -3.65
C THR A 4 6.23 -10.10 -4.06
N SER A 5 5.85 -9.94 -5.32
CA SER A 5 5.39 -8.67 -5.87
C SER A 5 4.52 -8.87 -7.08
N LEU A 6 3.77 -7.82 -7.45
CA LEU A 6 3.01 -7.79 -8.69
C LEU A 6 3.60 -6.73 -9.62
N THR A 7 3.57 -7.01 -10.93
CA THR A 7 4.10 -6.10 -11.94
C THR A 7 3.21 -6.05 -13.18
N ARG A 8 3.22 -4.89 -13.84
CA ARG A 8 2.58 -4.69 -15.14
C ARG A 8 3.42 -3.69 -15.96
N THR A 9 3.50 -3.92 -17.26
CA THR A 9 4.04 -2.92 -18.19
C THR A 9 2.89 -2.08 -18.76
N VAL A 10 3.03 -0.76 -18.68
CA VAL A 10 2.09 0.19 -19.26
C VAL A 10 2.52 0.46 -20.70
N SER A 11 1.62 0.25 -21.65
CA SER A 11 1.90 0.37 -23.10
C SER A 11 1.37 1.65 -23.75
N SER A 12 0.46 2.34 -23.08
CA SER A 12 -0.14 3.58 -23.59
C SER A 12 -0.19 4.65 -22.50
N THR A 13 0.10 5.88 -22.86
CA THR A 13 0.04 7.01 -21.92
C THR A 13 -1.42 7.29 -21.55
N GLY A 14 -1.68 7.34 -20.25
CA GLY A 14 -2.93 7.80 -19.66
C GLY A 14 -2.82 9.24 -19.19
N ASN A 15 -3.47 9.57 -18.10
CA ASN A 15 -3.39 10.89 -17.49
C ASN A 15 -2.17 10.99 -16.57
N THR A 16 -1.19 11.80 -16.92
CA THR A 16 0.05 11.97 -16.16
C THR A 16 -0.04 13.01 -15.04
N PHE A 17 -1.18 13.67 -14.91
CA PHE A 17 -1.42 14.75 -13.93
C PHE A 17 -2.33 14.31 -12.79
N LYS A 18 -3.18 13.28 -13.04
CA LYS A 18 -4.24 12.86 -12.13
C LYS A 18 -4.26 11.35 -11.94
N GLY A 19 -4.49 10.95 -10.72
CA GLY A 19 -4.66 9.54 -10.38
C GLY A 19 -5.01 9.34 -8.91
N THR A 20 -5.36 8.11 -8.56
CA THR A 20 -5.61 7.73 -7.16
C THR A 20 -5.06 6.34 -6.89
N LEU A 21 -4.29 6.20 -5.83
CA LEU A 21 -3.97 4.92 -5.21
C LEU A 21 -4.89 4.72 -4.01
N SER A 22 -5.56 3.57 -3.93
CA SER A 22 -6.25 3.12 -2.72
C SER A 22 -5.83 1.69 -2.42
N ALA A 23 -5.40 1.43 -1.19
CA ALA A 23 -4.96 0.09 -0.78
C ALA A 23 -5.21 -0.15 0.70
N TRP A 24 -5.64 -1.36 1.05
CA TRP A 24 -5.66 -1.84 2.41
C TRP A 24 -4.40 -2.64 2.68
N ILE A 25 -3.71 -2.30 3.76
CA ILE A 25 -2.37 -2.81 4.07
C ILE A 25 -2.28 -3.20 5.53
N LYS A 26 -1.70 -4.39 5.80
CA LYS A 26 -1.29 -4.83 7.12
C LYS A 26 0.17 -5.22 7.08
N ARG A 27 0.99 -4.58 7.91
CA ARG A 27 2.44 -4.77 7.93
C ARG A 27 2.85 -5.95 8.80
N SER A 28 3.90 -6.68 8.42
CA SER A 28 4.55 -7.69 9.26
C SER A 28 5.94 -7.25 9.71
N GLU A 29 6.64 -6.47 8.90
CA GLU A 29 7.96 -5.91 9.18
C GLU A 29 7.85 -4.37 9.24
N ILE A 30 8.53 -3.74 10.22
CA ILE A 30 8.42 -2.29 10.48
C ILE A 30 9.76 -1.56 10.56
N SER A 31 10.89 -2.29 10.52
CA SER A 31 12.23 -1.73 10.72
C SER A 31 12.96 -1.36 9.43
N THR A 32 12.43 -1.77 8.27
CA THR A 32 13.04 -1.56 6.96
C THR A 32 12.18 -0.70 6.05
N GLU A 33 12.80 -0.07 5.07
CA GLU A 33 12.09 0.61 4.00
C GLU A 33 11.39 -0.41 3.10
N GLN A 34 10.10 -0.20 2.82
CA GLN A 34 9.27 -1.13 2.06
C GLN A 34 8.38 -0.39 1.08
N TYR A 35 8.48 -0.74 -0.20
CA TYR A 35 7.66 -0.13 -1.25
C TYR A 35 6.29 -0.81 -1.34
N ILE A 36 5.25 0.01 -1.35
CA ILE A 36 3.86 -0.39 -1.53
C ILE A 36 3.51 -0.39 -3.02
N PHE A 37 3.87 0.69 -3.70
CA PHE A 37 3.48 0.97 -5.07
C PHE A 37 4.53 1.82 -5.76
N GLU A 38 4.79 1.57 -7.04
CA GLU A 38 5.64 2.42 -7.86
C GLU A 38 5.19 2.43 -9.32
N ASN A 39 5.11 3.61 -9.93
CA ASN A 39 5.18 3.82 -11.36
C ASN A 39 6.63 4.19 -11.71
N TYR A 40 7.29 3.40 -12.52
CA TYR A 40 8.69 3.55 -12.87
C TYR A 40 8.87 3.60 -14.38
N GLU A 41 9.31 4.72 -14.92
CA GLU A 41 9.77 4.87 -16.29
C GLU A 41 11.31 4.79 -16.34
N THR A 42 11.97 5.66 -15.58
CA THR A 42 13.42 5.70 -15.40
C THR A 42 13.77 6.01 -13.95
N SER A 43 15.04 5.95 -13.60
CA SER A 43 15.50 6.36 -12.26
C SER A 43 15.19 7.82 -11.94
N GLY A 44 15.05 8.67 -12.94
CA GLY A 44 14.72 10.10 -12.82
C GLY A 44 13.26 10.43 -13.05
N ASN A 45 12.42 9.48 -13.54
CA ASN A 45 11.00 9.69 -13.80
C ASN A 45 10.23 8.56 -13.17
N ARG A 46 9.66 8.81 -11.99
CA ARG A 46 8.92 7.80 -11.22
C ARG A 46 8.08 8.43 -10.12
N PHE A 47 6.99 7.81 -9.79
CA PHE A 47 6.17 8.03 -8.61
C PHE A 47 6.17 6.80 -7.73
N PHE A 48 6.35 6.94 -6.42
CA PHE A 48 6.32 5.79 -5.53
C PHE A 48 5.76 6.12 -4.15
N VAL A 49 5.23 5.08 -3.51
CA VAL A 49 4.70 5.09 -2.15
C VAL A 49 5.38 3.99 -1.36
N ARG A 50 5.89 4.32 -0.17
CA ARG A 50 6.67 3.40 0.66
C ARG A 50 6.43 3.65 2.15
N PHE A 51 6.69 2.65 2.98
CA PHE A 51 7.00 2.88 4.37
C PHE A 51 8.49 3.12 4.53
N LEU A 52 8.84 4.16 5.27
CA LEU A 52 10.21 4.45 5.67
C LEU A 52 10.63 3.54 6.84
N SER A 53 11.93 3.37 7.06
CA SER A 53 12.47 2.64 8.23
C SER A 53 12.09 3.29 9.56
N THR A 54 11.72 4.58 9.55
CA THR A 54 11.16 5.30 10.70
C THR A 54 9.72 4.88 11.03
N GLY A 55 9.05 4.16 10.13
CA GLY A 55 7.65 3.74 10.24
C GLY A 55 6.65 4.71 9.63
N GLN A 56 7.07 5.84 9.09
CA GLN A 56 6.24 6.82 8.39
C GLN A 56 5.84 6.30 7.00
N LEU A 57 4.69 6.75 6.49
CA LEU A 57 4.33 6.61 5.08
C LEU A 57 4.95 7.77 4.31
N GLY A 58 5.74 7.44 3.30
CA GLY A 58 6.37 8.40 2.40
C GLY A 58 5.91 8.20 0.97
N MET A 59 5.74 9.29 0.24
CA MET A 59 5.48 9.29 -1.19
C MET A 59 6.31 10.37 -1.88
N GLU A 60 6.75 10.07 -3.08
CA GLU A 60 7.65 10.95 -3.82
C GLU A 60 7.44 10.83 -5.32
N THR A 61 7.58 11.95 -6.01
CA THR A 61 7.65 12.02 -7.48
C THR A 61 8.98 12.63 -7.90
N LEU A 62 9.69 11.91 -8.76
CA LEU A 62 10.84 12.43 -9.48
C LEU A 62 10.45 12.69 -10.94
N GLN A 63 10.89 13.84 -11.46
CA GLN A 63 10.75 14.20 -12.86
C GLN A 63 12.05 14.85 -13.34
N GLY A 64 12.62 14.32 -14.41
CA GLY A 64 13.91 14.77 -14.92
C GLY A 64 15.07 14.66 -13.93
N GLY A 65 15.02 13.71 -13.01
CA GLY A 65 16.01 13.49 -11.96
C GLY A 65 15.86 14.37 -10.73
N SER A 66 14.87 15.26 -10.70
CA SER A 66 14.60 16.14 -9.56
C SER A 66 13.34 15.74 -8.83
N THR A 67 13.33 15.83 -7.50
CA THR A 67 12.13 15.64 -6.68
C THR A 67 11.19 16.83 -6.90
N VAL A 68 10.00 16.56 -7.45
CA VAL A 68 8.96 17.58 -7.71
C VAL A 68 7.81 17.50 -6.71
N MET A 69 7.70 16.39 -5.99
CA MET A 69 6.76 16.17 -4.88
C MET A 69 7.38 15.25 -3.86
N GLN A 70 7.26 15.59 -2.58
CA GLN A 70 7.62 14.73 -1.46
C GLN A 70 6.68 14.99 -0.29
N ILE A 71 6.07 13.92 0.23
CA ILE A 71 5.22 13.98 1.42
C ILE A 71 5.57 12.80 2.32
N ASN A 72 5.93 13.08 3.57
CA ASN A 72 6.13 12.09 4.62
C ASN A 72 5.17 12.39 5.77
N THR A 73 4.39 11.39 6.19
CA THR A 73 3.39 11.57 7.27
C THR A 73 4.06 11.88 8.61
N LEU A 74 3.36 12.63 9.48
CA LEU A 74 3.73 12.73 10.89
C LEU A 74 3.53 11.41 11.62
N GLY A 75 2.41 10.72 11.33
CA GLY A 75 2.06 9.45 11.92
C GLY A 75 3.01 8.33 11.50
N VAL A 76 3.26 7.41 12.44
CA VAL A 76 4.03 6.19 12.22
C VAL A 76 3.13 4.97 12.28
N PHE A 77 3.35 4.00 11.40
CA PHE A 77 2.51 2.82 11.19
C PHE A 77 3.22 1.58 11.73
N ARG A 78 3.16 1.37 13.05
CA ARG A 78 3.92 0.33 13.76
C ARG A 78 3.07 -0.81 14.31
N ASP A 79 1.75 -0.68 14.28
CA ASP A 79 0.87 -1.77 14.71
C ASP A 79 0.77 -2.81 13.59
N THR A 80 1.44 -3.95 13.79
CA THR A 80 1.45 -5.06 12.83
C THR A 80 0.16 -5.89 12.89
N SER A 81 -0.74 -5.61 13.83
CA SER A 81 -2.05 -6.26 13.93
C SER A 81 -3.17 -5.47 13.25
N ALA A 82 -2.94 -4.19 12.96
CA ALA A 82 -3.93 -3.31 12.36
C ALA A 82 -3.91 -3.34 10.84
N TRP A 83 -5.10 -3.26 10.25
CA TRP A 83 -5.28 -2.88 8.85
C TRP A 83 -5.26 -1.36 8.71
N TYR A 84 -4.50 -0.86 7.77
CA TYR A 84 -4.47 0.54 7.36
C TYR A 84 -5.06 0.69 5.97
N HIS A 85 -6.06 1.53 5.83
CA HIS A 85 -6.53 1.97 4.51
C HIS A 85 -5.78 3.24 4.14
N ILE A 86 -5.04 3.20 3.06
CA ILE A 86 -4.26 4.30 2.52
C ILE A 86 -4.92 4.74 1.22
N VAL A 87 -5.27 6.04 1.11
CA VAL A 87 -5.72 6.63 -0.14
C VAL A 87 -4.87 7.87 -0.44
N ILE A 88 -4.33 7.92 -1.64
CA ILE A 88 -3.53 9.04 -2.15
C ILE A 88 -4.17 9.52 -3.43
N GLY A 89 -4.84 10.65 -3.36
CA GLY A 89 -5.46 11.31 -4.52
C GLY A 89 -4.54 12.38 -5.08
N ILE A 90 -4.31 12.36 -6.38
CA ILE A 90 -3.40 13.25 -7.11
C ILE A 90 -4.18 14.01 -8.16
N ASP A 91 -4.09 15.35 -8.18
CA ASP A 91 -4.49 16.23 -9.28
C ASP A 91 -3.60 17.47 -9.29
N SER A 92 -2.50 17.42 -10.01
CA SER A 92 -1.54 18.52 -10.11
C SER A 92 -2.10 19.75 -10.85
N THR A 93 -3.25 19.64 -11.53
CA THR A 93 -3.85 20.76 -12.28
C THR A 93 -4.56 21.79 -11.38
N LEU A 94 -4.83 21.43 -10.13
CA LEU A 94 -5.53 22.29 -9.19
C LEU A 94 -4.72 23.55 -8.85
N ALA A 95 -5.43 24.69 -8.70
CA ALA A 95 -4.80 25.96 -8.38
C ALA A 95 -4.17 25.97 -6.98
N THR A 96 -4.90 25.45 -5.98
CA THR A 96 -4.45 25.38 -4.59
C THR A 96 -3.43 24.26 -4.41
N ALA A 97 -2.24 24.56 -3.93
CA ALA A 97 -1.17 23.58 -3.80
C ALA A 97 -1.55 22.41 -2.88
N SER A 98 -2.14 22.68 -1.71
CA SER A 98 -2.57 21.66 -0.75
C SER A 98 -3.70 20.74 -1.25
N ASP A 99 -4.33 21.07 -2.37
CA ASP A 99 -5.36 20.24 -3.00
C ASP A 99 -4.79 19.28 -4.04
N ARG A 100 -3.54 19.48 -4.49
CA ARG A 100 -2.94 18.69 -5.58
C ARG A 100 -2.62 17.28 -5.19
N VAL A 101 -2.19 17.05 -3.94
CA VAL A 101 -1.99 15.71 -3.39
C VAL A 101 -2.65 15.64 -2.03
N LYS A 102 -3.62 14.72 -1.89
CA LYS A 102 -4.37 14.47 -0.67
C LYS A 102 -4.10 13.05 -0.18
N VAL A 103 -3.75 12.95 1.08
CA VAL A 103 -3.44 11.66 1.73
C VAL A 103 -4.50 11.38 2.78
N TYR A 104 -5.06 10.19 2.77
CA TYR A 104 -6.04 9.74 3.77
C TYR A 104 -5.57 8.44 4.40
N ILE A 105 -5.75 8.35 5.72
CA ILE A 105 -5.49 7.14 6.50
C ILE A 105 -6.77 6.77 7.24
N ASN A 106 -7.29 5.58 6.98
CA ASN A 106 -8.54 5.08 7.56
C ASN A 106 -9.69 6.12 7.46
N GLY A 107 -9.84 6.70 6.28
CA GLY A 107 -10.87 7.70 5.99
C GLY A 107 -10.56 9.14 6.41
N VAL A 108 -9.52 9.37 7.22
CA VAL A 108 -9.17 10.69 7.75
C VAL A 108 -8.10 11.34 6.87
N GLN A 109 -8.40 12.52 6.33
CA GLN A 109 -7.42 13.31 5.58
C GLN A 109 -6.29 13.78 6.49
N GLN A 110 -5.06 13.58 6.03
CA GLN A 110 -3.87 14.11 6.67
C GLN A 110 -3.66 15.55 6.19
N THR A 111 -3.53 16.48 7.12
CA THR A 111 -3.36 17.93 6.83
C THR A 111 -2.07 18.49 7.40
N SER A 112 -1.27 17.64 8.04
CA SER A 112 0.04 18.00 8.59
C SER A 112 1.01 16.86 8.32
N TYR A 113 2.21 17.21 7.90
CA TYR A 113 3.24 16.28 7.46
C TYR A 113 4.57 16.56 8.16
N ASN A 114 5.46 15.58 8.19
CA ASN A 114 6.83 15.77 8.65
C ASN A 114 7.66 16.49 7.58
N ASP A 115 7.49 16.04 6.34
CA ASP A 115 8.05 16.71 5.16
C ASP A 115 6.93 16.89 4.16
N GLU A 116 6.83 18.09 3.59
CA GLU A 116 5.81 18.41 2.59
C GLU A 116 6.39 19.32 1.51
N THR A 117 6.42 18.79 0.29
CA THR A 117 6.62 19.54 -0.94
C THR A 117 5.50 19.16 -1.90
N GLN A 118 4.52 20.03 -2.05
CA GLN A 118 3.45 19.85 -3.03
C GLN A 118 3.98 20.08 -4.44
N PRO A 119 3.51 19.34 -5.45
CA PRO A 119 3.96 19.51 -6.82
C PRO A 119 3.56 20.92 -7.33
N PRO A 120 4.34 21.54 -8.26
CA PRO A 120 3.89 22.70 -9.00
C PRO A 120 2.55 22.47 -9.72
N GLN A 121 1.82 23.53 -10.03
CA GLN A 121 0.60 23.41 -10.83
C GLN A 121 0.92 22.89 -12.24
N ASN A 122 0.09 21.97 -12.74
CA ASN A 122 0.27 21.28 -14.02
C ASN A 122 1.59 20.48 -14.12
N GLN A 123 2.10 20.00 -12.98
CA GLN A 123 3.27 19.14 -12.94
C GLN A 123 2.92 17.75 -13.48
N ASN A 124 3.72 17.23 -14.40
CA ASN A 124 3.70 15.82 -14.72
C ASN A 124 4.18 15.01 -13.49
N MET A 125 3.35 14.08 -13.04
CA MET A 125 3.56 13.32 -11.80
C MET A 125 4.29 12.00 -12.01
N SER A 126 4.85 11.74 -13.19
CA SER A 126 5.49 10.46 -13.56
C SER A 126 4.60 9.25 -13.27
N ILE A 127 3.30 9.40 -13.53
CA ILE A 127 2.29 8.35 -13.41
C ILE A 127 1.66 8.11 -14.77
N ASN A 128 1.17 6.88 -15.02
CA ASN A 128 0.46 6.53 -16.25
C ASN A 128 1.20 6.87 -17.55
N GLU A 129 2.51 7.06 -17.49
CA GLU A 129 3.34 7.23 -18.68
C GLU A 129 3.31 5.94 -19.51
N GLY A 130 3.23 6.08 -20.81
CA GLY A 130 3.38 4.95 -21.73
C GLY A 130 4.81 4.79 -22.20
N ASN A 131 5.21 3.55 -22.49
CA ASN A 131 6.38 3.14 -23.27
C ASN A 131 7.80 3.39 -22.67
N PRO A 132 8.35 2.41 -22.01
CA PRO A 132 7.71 1.44 -21.17
C PRO A 132 7.73 1.91 -19.72
N THR A 133 6.60 2.22 -19.15
CA THR A 133 6.46 2.41 -17.71
C THR A 133 6.10 1.09 -17.04
N TYR A 134 6.73 0.81 -15.92
CA TYR A 134 6.46 -0.37 -15.11
C TYR A 134 5.68 0.04 -13.87
N VAL A 135 4.54 -0.59 -13.65
CA VAL A 135 3.84 -0.53 -12.37
C VAL A 135 4.30 -1.70 -11.52
N THR A 136 4.71 -1.44 -10.29
CA THR A 136 5.02 -2.47 -9.31
C THR A 136 4.17 -2.29 -8.05
N VAL A 137 3.68 -3.41 -7.50
CA VAL A 137 2.98 -3.45 -6.21
C VAL A 137 3.78 -4.38 -5.30
N GLY A 138 4.10 -3.90 -4.11
CA GLY A 138 4.83 -4.68 -3.09
C GLY A 138 6.35 -4.71 -3.28
N ARG A 139 6.93 -3.88 -4.13
CA ARG A 139 8.39 -3.73 -4.23
C ARG A 139 8.80 -2.47 -4.97
N LYS A 140 10.07 -2.08 -4.80
CA LYS A 140 10.77 -1.14 -5.68
C LYS A 140 11.11 -1.81 -7.01
N TYR A 141 11.07 -1.08 -8.12
CA TYR A 141 11.60 -1.54 -9.39
C TYR A 141 13.09 -1.92 -9.26
N GLY A 142 13.53 -2.97 -9.94
CA GLY A 142 14.87 -3.55 -9.74
C GLY A 142 14.93 -4.60 -8.63
N ALA A 143 13.78 -5.09 -8.14
CA ALA A 143 13.64 -6.22 -7.22
C ALA A 143 14.34 -6.02 -5.86
N SER A 144 14.04 -4.89 -5.21
CA SER A 144 14.49 -4.59 -3.84
C SER A 144 13.35 -3.99 -3.00
N ASN A 145 13.61 -3.77 -1.71
CA ASN A 145 12.69 -3.09 -0.77
C ASN A 145 11.26 -3.66 -0.83
N TYR A 146 11.17 -4.99 -0.79
CA TYR A 146 9.90 -5.69 -0.84
C TYR A 146 9.03 -5.34 0.36
N PHE A 147 7.73 -5.23 0.12
CA PHE A 147 6.76 -5.14 1.19
C PHE A 147 6.62 -6.49 1.89
N ASP A 148 6.64 -6.49 3.20
CA ASP A 148 6.39 -7.66 4.05
C ASP A 148 5.12 -7.45 4.85
N GLY A 149 4.08 -8.19 4.47
CA GLY A 149 2.74 -8.02 5.05
C GLY A 149 1.64 -8.57 4.14
N ILE A 150 0.44 -8.09 4.37
CA ILE A 150 -0.75 -8.42 3.57
C ILE A 150 -1.25 -7.16 2.88
N MET A 151 -1.67 -7.30 1.63
CA MET A 151 -2.38 -6.26 0.87
C MET A 151 -3.75 -6.79 0.44
N SER A 152 -4.73 -5.91 0.40
CA SER A 152 -6.07 -6.22 -0.07
C SER A 152 -6.67 -5.01 -0.77
N HIS A 153 -7.54 -5.25 -1.77
CA HIS A 153 -8.27 -4.20 -2.48
C HIS A 153 -7.34 -3.07 -2.94
N VAL A 154 -6.37 -3.43 -3.78
CA VAL A 154 -5.43 -2.46 -4.36
C VAL A 154 -6.03 -1.90 -5.63
N HIS A 155 -6.36 -0.60 -5.59
CA HIS A 155 -6.89 0.16 -6.72
C HIS A 155 -5.84 1.16 -7.18
N TRP A 156 -5.62 1.21 -8.47
CA TRP A 156 -4.98 2.32 -9.15
C TRP A 156 -5.96 2.96 -10.12
N ILE A 157 -6.15 4.25 -10.02
CA ILE A 157 -7.05 5.02 -10.87
C ILE A 157 -6.23 5.92 -11.77
N ASP A 158 -6.51 5.88 -13.06
CA ASP A 158 -5.94 6.76 -14.07
C ASP A 158 -6.93 7.87 -14.40
N GLY A 159 -6.54 9.12 -14.16
CA GLY A 159 -7.25 10.30 -14.63
C GLY A 159 -8.20 10.98 -13.62
N THR A 160 -8.35 10.46 -12.40
CA THR A 160 -9.24 11.07 -11.40
C THR A 160 -8.63 11.06 -10.02
N GLN A 161 -8.75 12.20 -9.31
CA GLN A 161 -8.47 12.31 -7.87
C GLN A 161 -9.74 11.97 -7.10
N TYR A 162 -9.76 10.82 -6.41
CA TYR A 162 -10.82 10.40 -5.51
C TYR A 162 -10.42 10.63 -4.04
N ALA A 163 -11.42 10.70 -3.17
CA ALA A 163 -11.25 10.76 -1.72
C ALA A 163 -11.39 9.37 -1.09
N ALA A 164 -11.08 9.25 0.20
CA ALA A 164 -11.23 7.98 0.91
C ALA A 164 -12.70 7.51 0.97
N SER A 165 -13.66 8.43 1.00
CA SER A 165 -15.11 8.14 1.03
C SER A 165 -15.60 7.36 -0.20
N ASP A 166 -14.86 7.39 -1.32
CA ASP A 166 -15.20 6.60 -2.50
C ASP A 166 -14.89 5.11 -2.29
N PHE A 167 -13.95 4.78 -1.40
CA PHE A 167 -13.45 3.42 -1.14
C PHE A 167 -13.84 2.85 0.23
N GLY A 168 -14.51 3.62 1.06
CA GLY A 168 -14.93 3.18 2.39
C GLY A 168 -15.88 4.14 3.05
N SER A 169 -16.33 3.79 4.24
CA SER A 169 -17.23 4.63 5.05
C SER A 169 -17.02 4.37 6.54
N THR A 170 -17.36 5.35 7.36
CA THR A 170 -17.38 5.17 8.82
C THR A 170 -18.68 4.50 9.23
N ASP A 171 -18.58 3.41 9.97
CA ASP A 171 -19.74 2.76 10.59
C ASP A 171 -20.34 3.69 11.65
N SER A 172 -21.61 4.00 11.51
CA SER A 172 -22.28 4.96 12.38
C SER A 172 -22.48 4.47 13.83
N THR A 173 -22.40 3.16 14.05
CA THR A 173 -22.59 2.55 15.37
C THR A 173 -21.28 2.40 16.13
N THR A 174 -20.22 1.98 15.43
CA THR A 174 -18.93 1.65 16.05
C THR A 174 -17.88 2.73 15.87
N GLY A 175 -18.08 3.67 14.95
CA GLY A 175 -17.08 4.66 14.56
C GLY A 175 -15.92 4.08 13.73
N GLN A 176 -15.94 2.79 13.42
CA GLN A 176 -14.88 2.14 12.63
C GLN A 176 -14.95 2.51 11.16
N TRP A 177 -13.79 2.73 10.58
CA TRP A 177 -13.64 2.85 9.13
C TRP A 177 -13.78 1.47 8.47
N LYS A 178 -14.75 1.33 7.58
CA LYS A 178 -15.08 0.08 6.87
C LYS A 178 -14.80 0.20 5.39
N ILE A 179 -14.35 -0.90 4.81
CA ILE A 179 -14.09 -1.03 3.38
C ILE A 179 -15.40 -1.01 2.57
N ASN A 180 -15.37 -0.33 1.43
CA ASN A 180 -16.33 -0.54 0.34
C ASN A 180 -15.73 -1.56 -0.63
N VAL A 181 -16.26 -2.77 -0.65
CA VAL A 181 -15.75 -3.87 -1.48
C VAL A 181 -16.07 -3.73 -2.97
N SER A 182 -16.91 -2.76 -3.33
CA SER A 182 -17.33 -2.51 -4.71
C SER A 182 -17.51 -1.00 -4.94
N PRO A 183 -16.40 -0.22 -4.93
CA PRO A 183 -16.46 1.22 -5.11
C PRO A 183 -16.95 1.58 -6.51
N SER A 184 -17.78 2.63 -6.60
CA SER A 184 -18.26 3.16 -7.88
C SER A 184 -17.29 4.23 -8.38
N VAL A 185 -16.19 3.79 -9.01
CA VAL A 185 -15.12 4.65 -9.53
C VAL A 185 -14.82 4.35 -11.00
N THR A 186 -14.31 5.33 -11.71
CA THR A 186 -13.86 5.17 -13.10
C THR A 186 -12.37 4.96 -13.12
N TYR A 187 -11.91 3.79 -13.61
CA TYR A 187 -10.50 3.40 -13.53
C TYR A 187 -9.62 4.05 -14.61
N GLY A 188 -10.18 4.51 -15.73
CA GLY A 188 -9.41 5.07 -16.83
C GLY A 188 -8.59 4.01 -17.57
N THR A 189 -7.68 4.43 -18.47
CA THR A 189 -6.97 3.54 -19.37
C THR A 189 -6.00 2.59 -18.67
N ASN A 190 -5.24 3.09 -17.71
CA ASN A 190 -4.18 2.34 -17.02
C ASN A 190 -4.56 1.89 -15.61
N GLY A 191 -5.78 2.23 -15.17
CA GLY A 191 -6.25 1.85 -13.84
C GLY A 191 -6.55 0.35 -13.73
N PHE A 192 -6.50 -0.15 -12.50
CA PHE A 192 -6.79 -1.55 -12.19
C PHE A 192 -7.32 -1.73 -10.76
N PHE A 193 -7.93 -2.89 -10.52
CA PHE A 193 -8.37 -3.35 -9.22
C PHE A 193 -7.96 -4.80 -9.01
N VAL A 194 -7.05 -5.06 -8.08
CA VAL A 194 -6.53 -6.41 -7.81
C VAL A 194 -6.56 -6.73 -6.32
N LEU A 195 -6.33 -7.99 -5.97
CA LEU A 195 -6.31 -8.50 -4.60
C LEU A 195 -7.64 -8.29 -3.86
N LYS A 196 -8.76 -8.33 -4.59
CA LYS A 196 -10.10 -8.25 -4.01
C LYS A 196 -10.46 -9.55 -3.30
N ASP A 197 -10.25 -10.66 -3.97
CA ASP A 197 -10.65 -11.99 -3.51
C ASP A 197 -9.43 -12.91 -3.43
N GLY A 198 -9.02 -13.24 -2.23
CA GLY A 198 -7.85 -14.06 -1.99
C GLY A 198 -6.58 -13.41 -2.52
N ASN A 199 -5.85 -14.12 -3.38
CA ASN A 199 -4.62 -13.64 -4.00
C ASN A 199 -4.79 -13.33 -5.49
N SER A 200 -6.00 -12.94 -5.92
CA SER A 200 -6.30 -12.68 -7.33
C SER A 200 -5.48 -11.49 -7.86
N ILE A 201 -4.72 -11.75 -8.91
CA ILE A 201 -3.95 -10.76 -9.68
C ILE A 201 -4.66 -10.33 -10.96
N THR A 202 -5.81 -10.94 -11.25
CA THR A 202 -6.68 -10.56 -12.36
C THR A 202 -7.34 -9.23 -12.05
N ASP A 203 -7.26 -8.31 -12.99
CA ASP A 203 -7.87 -6.99 -12.87
C ASP A 203 -9.40 -7.10 -12.88
N GLN A 204 -10.03 -6.55 -11.85
CA GLN A 204 -11.47 -6.54 -11.65
C GLN A 204 -12.10 -5.18 -11.92
N SER A 205 -11.33 -4.24 -12.45
CA SER A 205 -11.81 -2.90 -12.83
C SER A 205 -12.63 -2.88 -14.13
N GLY A 206 -12.55 -3.94 -14.92
CA GLY A 206 -13.11 -4.01 -16.28
C GLY A 206 -12.16 -3.48 -17.36
N GLN A 207 -10.97 -2.97 -17.02
CA GLN A 207 -9.98 -2.44 -17.96
C GLN A 207 -9.06 -3.54 -18.55
N SER A 208 -9.11 -4.74 -17.98
CA SER A 208 -8.24 -5.88 -18.36
C SER A 208 -6.74 -5.63 -18.14
N ASN A 209 -6.41 -4.75 -17.21
CA ASN A 209 -5.04 -4.40 -16.84
C ASN A 209 -4.45 -5.41 -15.84
N ASN A 210 -4.42 -6.68 -16.21
CA ASN A 210 -3.92 -7.76 -15.34
C ASN A 210 -2.46 -7.55 -14.95
N LEU A 211 -2.13 -7.95 -13.72
CA LEU A 211 -0.76 -7.95 -13.21
C LEU A 211 -0.17 -9.37 -13.27
N SER A 212 1.15 -9.44 -13.32
CA SER A 212 1.90 -10.69 -13.21
C SER A 212 2.56 -10.76 -11.84
N SER A 213 2.55 -11.93 -11.20
CA SER A 213 3.22 -12.14 -9.92
C SER A 213 4.66 -12.61 -10.10
N SER A 214 5.53 -12.20 -9.18
CA SER A 214 6.86 -12.74 -8.96
C SER A 214 6.96 -13.21 -7.51
N GLY A 215 7.61 -14.35 -7.28
CA GLY A 215 7.61 -15.02 -5.98
C GLY A 215 6.33 -15.80 -5.70
N THR A 216 6.17 -16.27 -4.48
CA THR A 216 5.00 -17.05 -4.07
C THR A 216 3.96 -16.13 -3.43
N LEU A 217 2.83 -15.94 -4.11
CA LEU A 217 1.69 -15.19 -3.59
C LEU A 217 0.80 -16.16 -2.79
N THR A 218 0.61 -15.88 -1.52
CA THR A 218 -0.25 -16.67 -0.63
C THR A 218 -1.51 -15.89 -0.28
N SER A 219 -2.67 -16.55 -0.31
CA SER A 219 -3.89 -15.95 0.23
C SER A 219 -3.99 -16.17 1.73
N THR A 220 -4.62 -15.24 2.42
CA THR A 220 -4.95 -15.35 3.84
C THR A 220 -6.43 -15.06 4.05
N LYS A 221 -7.01 -15.62 5.10
CA LYS A 221 -8.41 -15.34 5.48
C LYS A 221 -8.56 -13.98 6.15
N ASP A 222 -7.48 -13.43 6.71
CA ASP A 222 -7.48 -12.10 7.31
C ASP A 222 -7.58 -11.04 6.21
N CYS A 223 -8.64 -10.26 6.25
CA CYS A 223 -8.92 -9.20 5.28
C CYS A 223 -9.65 -8.02 5.96
N PRO A 224 -9.70 -6.83 5.34
CA PRO A 224 -10.28 -5.65 5.96
C PRO A 224 -11.75 -5.77 6.36
N SER A 225 -12.51 -6.66 5.67
CA SER A 225 -13.93 -6.92 5.97
C SER A 225 -14.13 -8.06 6.97
N ASN A 226 -13.09 -8.81 7.30
CA ASN A 226 -13.13 -9.95 8.20
C ASN A 226 -11.78 -10.14 8.90
N VAL A 227 -11.59 -9.38 9.97
CA VAL A 227 -10.34 -9.37 10.73
C VAL A 227 -10.26 -10.57 11.66
N TYR A 228 -9.30 -11.44 11.42
CA TYR A 228 -9.03 -12.58 12.28
C TYR A 228 -8.08 -12.23 13.42
N THR A 229 -8.13 -13.03 14.48
CA THR A 229 -7.11 -13.02 15.53
C THR A 229 -5.73 -13.28 14.91
N THR A 230 -4.78 -12.44 15.23
CA THR A 230 -3.40 -12.56 14.76
C THR A 230 -2.41 -12.55 15.93
N TRP A 231 -1.23 -13.09 15.72
CA TRP A 231 -0.14 -13.05 16.70
C TRP A 231 0.47 -11.64 16.75
N ASN A 232 0.71 -11.14 17.95
CA ASN A 232 1.38 -9.85 18.11
C ASN A 232 2.90 -10.02 17.96
N ASN A 233 3.44 -9.56 16.84
CA ASN A 233 4.87 -9.65 16.54
C ASN A 233 5.74 -8.78 17.48
N LEU A 234 5.16 -7.78 18.14
CA LEU A 234 5.87 -6.90 19.08
C LEU A 234 5.89 -7.46 20.50
N ASN A 235 5.01 -8.42 20.82
CA ASN A 235 4.92 -9.04 22.13
C ASN A 235 5.23 -10.53 22.04
N ARG A 236 6.49 -10.86 21.89
CA ARG A 236 7.01 -12.23 21.80
C ARG A 236 8.15 -12.45 22.79
N ALA A 237 8.30 -13.67 23.26
CA ALA A 237 9.44 -14.04 24.11
C ALA A 237 10.77 -13.81 23.36
N THR A 238 11.78 -13.36 24.09
CA THR A 238 13.07 -12.90 23.55
C THR A 238 14.05 -14.01 23.17
N SER A 239 13.58 -15.23 22.93
CA SER A 239 14.47 -16.32 22.48
C SER A 239 14.94 -16.09 21.05
N ALA A 240 16.26 -16.20 20.83
CA ALA A 240 16.88 -16.02 19.53
C ALA A 240 16.35 -16.98 18.43
N ALA A 241 15.87 -18.16 18.81
CA ALA A 241 15.29 -19.16 17.91
C ALA A 241 13.95 -18.71 17.31
N ILE A 242 13.18 -17.88 18.01
CA ILE A 242 11.90 -17.34 17.53
C ILE A 242 12.14 -16.17 16.59
N GLN A 243 13.21 -15.41 16.80
CA GLN A 243 13.54 -14.27 15.94
C GLN A 243 13.88 -14.67 14.50
N ALA A 244 14.41 -15.88 14.31
CA ALA A 244 14.87 -16.35 12.99
C ALA A 244 13.75 -16.86 12.07
N ASN A 245 12.65 -17.43 12.62
CA ASN A 245 11.58 -18.04 11.82
C ASN A 245 10.17 -17.53 12.14
N GLY A 246 10.03 -16.75 13.11
CA GLY A 246 9.00 -15.87 13.54
C GLY A 246 7.53 -16.18 13.24
N ILE A 247 6.81 -15.10 13.10
CA ILE A 247 5.40 -15.03 12.73
C ILE A 247 5.34 -14.69 11.26
N GLY A 248 4.59 -15.46 10.49
CA GLY A 248 4.44 -15.28 9.04
C GLY A 248 2.99 -15.15 8.60
N ASN A 249 2.78 -15.01 7.28
CA ASN A 249 1.46 -14.90 6.66
C ASN A 249 0.57 -13.83 7.30
N GLY A 250 1.10 -12.61 7.45
CA GLY A 250 0.35 -11.52 8.08
C GLY A 250 0.03 -11.76 9.55
N ASN A 251 0.93 -12.39 10.28
CA ASN A 251 0.80 -12.73 11.70
C ASN A 251 -0.25 -13.81 12.01
N THR A 252 -0.68 -14.58 11.02
CA THR A 252 -1.64 -15.68 11.21
C THR A 252 -0.97 -17.05 11.39
N TYR A 253 0.33 -17.14 11.14
CA TYR A 253 1.12 -18.36 11.24
C TYR A 253 2.29 -18.21 12.21
N LEU A 254 2.51 -19.21 13.04
CA LEU A 254 3.64 -19.32 13.96
C LEU A 254 4.53 -20.50 13.58
N ALA A 255 5.79 -20.23 13.24
CA ALA A 255 6.78 -21.27 13.03
C ALA A 255 7.49 -21.60 14.35
N THR A 256 7.43 -22.83 14.81
CA THR A 256 8.19 -23.34 15.97
C THR A 256 9.37 -24.16 15.48
N VAL A 257 10.56 -23.93 16.02
CA VAL A 257 11.81 -24.56 15.56
C VAL A 257 12.48 -25.49 16.56
N ALA A 258 12.00 -25.57 17.80
CA ALA A 258 12.58 -26.43 18.81
C ALA A 258 11.52 -27.11 19.67
N GLN A 259 11.76 -28.38 20.02
CA GLN A 259 10.81 -29.22 20.74
C GLN A 259 10.73 -29.00 22.25
N ASN A 260 11.66 -28.21 22.84
CA ASN A 260 11.82 -28.14 24.31
C ASN A 260 11.72 -26.75 24.93
N ASP A 261 11.34 -25.74 24.17
CA ASP A 261 11.22 -24.39 24.70
C ASP A 261 9.75 -23.99 24.89
N ASN A 262 9.41 -23.47 26.07
CA ASN A 262 8.12 -22.87 26.32
C ASN A 262 8.10 -21.45 25.77
N TYR A 263 7.25 -21.23 24.77
CA TYR A 263 7.09 -19.91 24.16
C TYR A 263 5.75 -19.29 24.57
N SER A 264 5.74 -18.02 24.86
CA SER A 264 4.51 -17.26 25.09
C SER A 264 4.33 -16.18 24.03
N PHE A 265 3.15 -16.10 23.48
CA PHE A 265 2.71 -15.07 22.53
C PHE A 265 1.38 -14.50 23.01
N ALA A 266 1.16 -13.23 22.77
CA ALA A 266 -0.15 -12.63 22.93
C ALA A 266 -0.84 -12.55 21.56
N SER A 267 -2.12 -12.93 21.53
CA SER A 267 -2.98 -12.68 20.38
C SER A 267 -3.52 -11.26 20.42
N THR A 268 -3.99 -10.77 19.26
CA THR A 268 -4.62 -9.45 19.15
C THR A 268 -6.06 -9.41 19.67
N LEU A 269 -6.68 -10.59 19.79
CA LEU A 269 -8.02 -10.75 20.37
C LEU A 269 -7.94 -11.69 21.56
N ALA A 270 -8.70 -11.39 22.61
CA ALA A 270 -8.88 -12.31 23.72
C ALA A 270 -9.71 -13.52 23.26
N PHE A 271 -9.28 -14.72 23.63
CA PHE A 271 -10.12 -15.90 23.51
C PHE A 271 -11.04 -15.96 24.73
N PRO A 272 -12.32 -16.36 24.54
CA PRO A 272 -13.23 -16.58 25.66
C PRO A 272 -12.80 -17.73 26.55
#